data_f4ab2a1a12a0b89fd0ce2fdce72f829d
#
_entry.id   f4ab2a1a12a0b89fd0ce2fdce72f829d
#
_cell.length_a   1.000
_cell.length_b   1.000
_cell.length_c   1.000
_cell.angle_alpha   90.00
_cell.angle_beta   90.00
_cell.angle_gamma   90.00
#
_symmetry.space_group_name_H-M   'P 1'
#
loop_
_entity.id
_entity.type
_entity.pdbx_description
1 polymer ?
#
loop_
_entity_poly.entity_id
_entity_poly.type
_entity_poly.pdbx_seq_one_letter_code
_entity_poly.pdbx_strand_id
1 'polypeptide(L)'
;MTYQNFLAPMAFALSLTVAGAASTQTLTMGVRGGPESIDPHFSALGPHAEAAKHIFDTLVWSGIDLQIEPGLATSWKPVDDDTWEFKLRKGVKFHDGSDFNAEDVKFSIERIPVVTGPTTTAIYVRRVASVDIIDPHTIHIHTDGQAATLPNDFIRLFIVSSEAAADFSTLETASAGFNSGAAAIGTGPYKYVSWEPKGDLVLERFDGYWRGMGDWEKVIRKEIPNDSSRLAALKAGQVDVINYVSSVDYLALAKDTNIDSVKGDSVYIMNLQLDQRENTPLVRALDGSDLDENPFRDLRVRQAIDHAIDRETMVDIVLEGLGKPANQMMPPGFFGSSEKIPMPEYNPAKSKKLLADAGYSEGFEVDLYCTGDRLPGDAAICQGLGQMLTQVGIRTNVNAISKTVYFPAQARLDYSMFMNGWGTLTGEASYTLGGLAHSNNPEVKLGAYNRIEYENSDVDRLLQTGARMMDATARRATYEEAMEKVMEDKAYISIVQLQTVWGAKAGMLQFTPRFDEDTLAFFMKSAR
;
A
#
# COMPACT_ATOMS: atom_id res chain seq x y z
N MET A 1 -31.46 -11.38 95.16
CA MET A 1 -30.96 -10.26 94.35
C MET A 1 -30.04 -10.84 93.26
N THR A 2 -30.60 -11.02 92.08
CA THR A 2 -29.95 -11.71 90.97
C THR A 2 -29.65 -10.60 89.92
N TYR A 3 -28.40 -10.42 89.64
CA TYR A 3 -27.93 -9.58 88.53
C TYR A 3 -27.85 -10.38 87.24
N GLN A 4 -28.66 -10.05 86.24
CA GLN A 4 -28.54 -10.57 84.90
C GLN A 4 -27.64 -9.66 84.08
N ASN A 5 -26.50 -10.18 83.56
CA ASN A 5 -25.65 -9.55 82.63
C ASN A 5 -26.19 -9.79 81.21
N PHE A 6 -26.54 -8.70 80.49
CA PHE A 6 -26.80 -8.70 79.03
C PHE A 6 -25.49 -8.51 78.31
N LEU A 7 -25.04 -9.50 77.57
CA LEU A 7 -24.00 -9.41 76.53
C LEU A 7 -24.70 -9.17 75.19
N ALA A 8 -24.49 -8.01 74.58
CA ALA A 8 -24.88 -7.72 73.20
C ALA A 8 -23.78 -8.25 72.21
N PRO A 9 -24.16 -8.92 71.11
CA PRO A 9 -23.19 -9.34 70.12
C PRO A 9 -22.85 -8.16 69.19
N MET A 10 -21.56 -7.80 69.10
CA MET A 10 -21.00 -6.82 68.17
C MET A 10 -20.80 -7.53 66.82
N ALA A 11 -21.69 -7.23 65.82
CA ALA A 11 -21.55 -7.72 64.47
C ALA A 11 -20.47 -6.91 63.73
N PHE A 12 -19.35 -7.55 63.42
CA PHE A 12 -18.30 -7.02 62.56
C PHE A 12 -18.73 -7.19 61.11
N ALA A 13 -19.17 -6.12 60.45
CA ALA A 13 -19.45 -6.14 59.00
C ALA A 13 -18.11 -6.07 58.26
N LEU A 14 -17.68 -7.21 57.72
CA LEU A 14 -16.54 -7.29 56.80
C LEU A 14 -16.99 -6.77 55.41
N SER A 15 -16.71 -5.52 55.06
CA SER A 15 -16.89 -4.99 53.71
C SER A 15 -15.83 -5.58 52.80
N LEU A 16 -16.16 -6.61 52.03
CA LEU A 16 -15.36 -7.00 50.86
C LEU A 16 -15.47 -5.92 49.81
N THR A 17 -14.44 -5.07 49.70
CA THR A 17 -14.18 -4.31 48.49
C THR A 17 -13.75 -5.26 47.38
N VAL A 18 -14.69 -5.64 46.52
CA VAL A 18 -14.37 -6.25 45.22
C VAL A 18 -13.66 -5.16 44.40
N ALA A 19 -12.34 -5.19 44.42
CA ALA A 19 -11.58 -4.48 43.40
C ALA A 19 -11.95 -5.11 42.07
N GLY A 20 -12.83 -4.44 41.32
CA GLY A 20 -13.10 -4.81 39.94
C GLY A 20 -11.77 -4.81 39.20
N ALA A 21 -11.33 -5.98 38.75
CA ALA A 21 -10.22 -6.06 37.82
C ALA A 21 -10.60 -5.17 36.64
N ALA A 22 -9.90 -4.05 36.46
CA ALA A 22 -10.02 -3.25 35.25
C ALA A 22 -9.74 -4.21 34.09
N SER A 23 -10.77 -4.50 33.31
CA SER A 23 -10.63 -5.31 32.09
C SER A 23 -9.68 -4.55 31.18
N THR A 24 -8.46 -5.05 30.99
CA THR A 24 -7.51 -4.47 30.04
C THR A 24 -8.18 -4.40 28.68
N GLN A 25 -8.26 -3.20 28.11
CA GLN A 25 -8.86 -3.01 26.78
C GLN A 25 -7.96 -3.66 25.73
N THR A 26 -8.29 -4.90 25.37
CA THR A 26 -7.58 -5.67 24.34
C THR A 26 -8.29 -5.51 23.00
N LEU A 27 -7.53 -5.22 21.94
CA LEU A 27 -7.98 -5.26 20.55
C LEU A 27 -7.34 -6.48 19.87
N THR A 28 -8.17 -7.41 19.40
CA THR A 28 -7.73 -8.56 18.60
C THR A 28 -8.07 -8.34 17.14
N MET A 29 -7.04 -8.26 16.28
CA MET A 29 -7.16 -7.96 14.87
C MET A 29 -6.91 -9.22 14.04
N GLY A 30 -7.83 -9.63 13.20
CA GLY A 30 -7.62 -10.67 12.19
C GLY A 30 -7.11 -10.01 10.90
N VAL A 31 -5.84 -10.24 10.55
CA VAL A 31 -5.20 -9.62 9.38
C VAL A 31 -4.87 -10.66 8.32
N ARG A 32 -4.92 -10.25 7.04
CA ARG A 32 -4.65 -11.14 5.90
C ARG A 32 -3.19 -11.60 5.85
N GLY A 33 -2.26 -10.76 6.26
CA GLY A 33 -0.83 -11.06 6.30
C GLY A 33 -0.16 -10.44 7.51
N GLY A 34 0.89 -11.11 7.97
CA GLY A 34 1.74 -10.68 9.08
C GLY A 34 3.12 -10.23 8.63
N PRO A 35 3.99 -9.86 9.56
CA PRO A 35 5.38 -9.54 9.27
C PRO A 35 6.19 -10.82 8.96
N GLU A 36 7.20 -10.68 8.10
CA GLU A 36 8.15 -11.76 7.81
C GLU A 36 9.29 -11.80 8.84
N SER A 37 9.49 -10.70 9.56
CA SER A 37 10.40 -10.49 10.69
C SER A 37 9.89 -9.32 11.51
N ILE A 38 10.35 -9.17 12.75
CA ILE A 38 10.09 -7.97 13.58
C ILE A 38 11.08 -6.85 13.25
N ASP A 39 12.19 -7.15 12.57
CA ASP A 39 13.10 -6.12 12.06
C ASP A 39 12.40 -5.28 10.97
N PRO A 40 12.15 -3.97 11.19
CA PRO A 40 11.41 -3.14 10.25
C PRO A 40 12.15 -2.94 8.91
N HIS A 41 13.45 -3.22 8.86
CA HIS A 41 14.28 -3.09 7.67
C HIS A 41 14.37 -4.40 6.84
N PHE A 42 13.76 -5.48 7.31
CA PHE A 42 13.84 -6.79 6.65
C PHE A 42 13.10 -6.83 5.31
N SER A 43 11.89 -6.23 5.23
CA SER A 43 11.03 -6.36 4.06
C SER A 43 10.26 -5.07 3.72
N ALA A 44 10.18 -4.76 2.44
CA ALA A 44 9.39 -3.63 1.91
C ALA A 44 7.90 -3.96 1.70
N LEU A 45 7.45 -5.20 1.98
CA LEU A 45 6.07 -5.62 1.78
C LEU A 45 5.08 -4.88 2.70
N GLY A 46 3.88 -4.60 2.19
CA GLY A 46 2.83 -3.89 2.91
C GLY A 46 2.51 -4.47 4.30
N PRO A 47 2.18 -5.77 4.42
CA PRO A 47 1.85 -6.37 5.73
C PRO A 47 3.00 -6.30 6.75
N HIS A 48 4.25 -6.35 6.28
CA HIS A 48 5.42 -6.19 7.12
C HIS A 48 5.52 -4.75 7.66
N ALA A 49 5.43 -3.77 6.77
CA ALA A 49 5.48 -2.35 7.15
C ALA A 49 4.29 -1.94 8.03
N GLU A 50 3.09 -2.48 7.78
CA GLU A 50 1.91 -2.28 8.63
C GLU A 50 2.16 -2.77 10.06
N ALA A 51 2.76 -3.96 10.22
CA ALA A 51 3.14 -4.48 11.53
C ALA A 51 4.21 -3.59 12.20
N ALA A 52 5.24 -3.19 11.44
CA ALA A 52 6.31 -2.33 11.93
C ALA A 52 5.81 -0.96 12.44
N LYS A 53 4.81 -0.35 11.79
CA LYS A 53 4.19 0.93 12.21
C LYS A 53 3.54 0.89 13.61
N HIS A 54 3.32 -0.28 14.18
CA HIS A 54 2.85 -0.38 15.57
C HIS A 54 4.00 -0.21 16.58
N ILE A 55 5.23 -0.61 16.21
CA ILE A 55 6.40 -0.63 17.10
C ILE A 55 7.34 0.54 16.83
N PHE A 56 7.49 0.92 15.56
CA PHE A 56 8.47 1.92 15.12
C PHE A 56 7.78 3.08 14.41
N ASP A 57 8.29 4.29 14.59
CA ASP A 57 7.93 5.42 13.75
C ASP A 57 8.87 5.55 12.56
N THR A 58 8.40 6.25 11.53
CA THR A 58 9.20 6.63 10.37
C THR A 58 9.74 8.06 10.50
N LEU A 59 10.81 8.35 9.75
CA LEU A 59 11.37 9.70 9.77
C LEU A 59 10.36 10.74 9.26
N VAL A 60 9.68 10.44 8.16
CA VAL A 60 8.55 11.20 7.63
C VAL A 60 7.30 10.33 7.73
N TRP A 61 6.19 10.90 8.15
CA TRP A 61 4.92 10.15 8.26
C TRP A 61 4.08 10.28 6.98
N SER A 62 3.25 9.29 6.73
CA SER A 62 2.26 9.29 5.66
C SER A 62 0.86 9.48 6.26
N GLY A 63 0.18 10.54 5.88
CA GLY A 63 -1.22 10.81 6.24
C GLY A 63 -2.19 9.73 5.73
N ILE A 64 -3.47 9.88 6.03
CA ILE A 64 -4.52 8.96 5.55
C ILE A 64 -4.59 8.94 4.01
N ASP A 65 -4.38 10.10 3.40
CA ASP A 65 -4.37 10.37 1.96
C ASP A 65 -2.99 10.17 1.31
N LEU A 66 -2.04 9.59 2.05
CA LEU A 66 -0.64 9.38 1.66
C LEU A 66 0.15 10.67 1.36
N GLN A 67 -0.36 11.83 1.73
CA GLN A 67 0.47 13.02 1.75
C GLN A 67 1.50 12.93 2.87
N ILE A 68 2.70 13.47 2.61
CA ILE A 68 3.78 13.45 3.60
C ILE A 68 3.50 14.44 4.73
N GLU A 69 3.66 13.97 5.96
CA GLU A 69 3.42 14.71 7.19
C GLU A 69 4.65 14.62 8.12
N PRO A 70 4.79 15.55 9.08
CA PRO A 70 5.80 15.44 10.12
C PRO A 70 5.69 14.14 10.92
N GLY A 71 6.76 13.33 10.87
CA GLY A 71 6.98 12.13 11.69
C GLY A 71 7.99 12.43 12.80
N LEU A 72 9.06 11.63 12.87
CA LEU A 72 10.22 11.93 13.74
C LEU A 72 11.02 13.15 13.23
N ALA A 73 10.98 13.46 11.94
CA ALA A 73 11.33 14.77 11.43
C ALA A 73 10.14 15.73 11.51
N THR A 74 10.36 16.93 12.03
CA THR A 74 9.32 17.98 12.15
C THR A 74 9.27 18.89 10.93
N SER A 75 10.36 18.98 10.18
CA SER A 75 10.46 19.72 8.92
C SER A 75 11.68 19.26 8.13
N TRP A 76 11.63 19.51 6.82
CA TRP A 76 12.73 19.24 5.88
C TRP A 76 12.74 20.28 4.78
N LYS A 77 13.93 20.56 4.28
CA LYS A 77 14.12 21.47 3.14
C LYS A 77 15.43 21.14 2.42
N PRO A 78 15.54 21.41 1.12
CA PRO A 78 16.83 21.40 0.44
C PRO A 78 17.66 22.59 0.96
N VAL A 79 18.96 22.38 1.16
CA VAL A 79 19.95 23.44 1.45
C VAL A 79 20.78 23.78 0.24
N ASP A 80 20.93 22.82 -0.67
CA ASP A 80 21.52 22.95 -2.01
C ASP A 80 20.96 21.85 -2.93
N ASP A 81 21.56 21.61 -4.10
CA ASP A 81 21.07 20.71 -5.13
C ASP A 81 21.06 19.23 -4.75
N ASP A 82 21.93 18.83 -3.81
CA ASP A 82 22.11 17.43 -3.40
C ASP A 82 22.14 17.23 -1.87
N THR A 83 21.72 18.24 -1.11
CA THR A 83 21.68 18.18 0.35
C THR A 83 20.32 18.60 0.89
N TRP A 84 19.75 17.74 1.73
CA TRP A 84 18.54 17.99 2.50
C TRP A 84 18.84 18.18 3.97
N GLU A 85 18.32 19.27 4.60
CA GLU A 85 18.26 19.43 6.04
C GLU A 85 16.97 18.84 6.60
N PHE A 86 17.08 17.97 7.61
CA PHE A 86 15.94 17.48 8.40
C PHE A 86 16.09 17.97 9.86
N LYS A 87 15.02 18.57 10.40
CA LYS A 87 14.91 18.92 11.83
C LYS A 87 14.15 17.82 12.54
N LEU A 88 14.75 17.26 13.59
CA LEU A 88 14.21 16.13 14.33
C LEU A 88 13.37 16.57 15.53
N ARG A 89 12.39 15.76 15.88
CA ARG A 89 11.50 15.98 17.02
C ARG A 89 12.26 15.80 18.32
N LYS A 90 12.09 16.77 19.23
CA LYS A 90 12.68 16.72 20.57
C LYS A 90 11.76 16.01 21.55
N GLY A 91 12.34 15.36 22.56
CA GLY A 91 11.62 14.75 23.68
C GLY A 91 10.92 13.44 23.35
N VAL A 92 11.19 12.84 22.18
CA VAL A 92 10.73 11.49 21.84
C VAL A 92 11.54 10.47 22.61
N LYS A 93 10.87 9.47 23.18
CA LYS A 93 11.49 8.35 23.90
C LYS A 93 11.30 7.05 23.14
N PHE A 94 12.31 6.21 23.16
CA PHE A 94 12.17 4.80 22.82
C PHE A 94 11.43 4.04 23.92
N HIS A 95 11.03 2.81 23.64
CA HIS A 95 10.26 1.95 24.54
C HIS A 95 10.99 1.62 25.85
N ASP A 96 12.31 1.66 25.87
CA ASP A 96 13.17 1.46 27.03
C ASP A 96 13.42 2.74 27.84
N GLY A 97 12.96 3.89 27.34
CA GLY A 97 13.11 5.20 27.97
C GLY A 97 14.31 6.01 27.49
N SER A 98 15.17 5.47 26.63
CA SER A 98 16.27 6.21 25.99
C SER A 98 15.75 7.33 25.09
N ASP A 99 16.58 8.34 24.82
CA ASP A 99 16.21 9.50 23.99
C ASP A 99 16.46 9.22 22.51
N PHE A 100 15.48 9.55 21.66
CA PHE A 100 15.65 9.60 20.21
C PHE A 100 16.47 10.83 19.80
N ASN A 101 17.45 10.64 18.92
CA ASN A 101 18.31 11.70 18.40
C ASN A 101 18.85 11.39 16.98
N ALA A 102 19.75 12.23 16.49
CA ALA A 102 20.33 12.17 15.14
C ALA A 102 21.17 10.90 14.87
N GLU A 103 21.79 10.32 15.90
CA GLU A 103 22.56 9.07 15.75
C GLU A 103 21.67 7.90 15.34
N ASP A 104 20.42 7.84 15.86
CA ASP A 104 19.47 6.78 15.52
C ASP A 104 19.04 6.86 14.06
N VAL A 105 18.86 8.09 13.54
CA VAL A 105 18.51 8.29 12.12
C VAL A 105 19.67 7.86 11.22
N LYS A 106 20.89 8.32 11.53
CA LYS A 106 22.09 7.94 10.77
C LYS A 106 22.28 6.42 10.79
N PHE A 107 22.25 5.82 11.98
CA PHE A 107 22.36 4.38 12.15
C PHE A 107 21.32 3.60 11.34
N SER A 108 20.05 4.03 11.39
CA SER A 108 18.97 3.38 10.65
C SER A 108 19.18 3.41 9.13
N ILE A 109 19.64 4.56 8.59
CA ILE A 109 19.93 4.70 7.17
C ILE A 109 21.10 3.80 6.75
N GLU A 110 22.21 3.84 7.49
CA GLU A 110 23.44 3.08 7.19
C GLU A 110 23.23 1.56 7.35
N ARG A 111 22.35 1.15 8.27
CA ARG A 111 22.02 -0.25 8.55
C ARG A 111 21.20 -0.91 7.44
N ILE A 112 20.26 -0.21 6.83
CA ILE A 112 19.29 -0.77 5.87
C ILE A 112 19.95 -1.59 4.75
N PRO A 113 21.00 -1.12 4.03
CA PRO A 113 21.61 -1.89 2.95
C PRO A 113 22.23 -3.23 3.37
N VAL A 114 22.56 -3.37 4.67
CA VAL A 114 23.28 -4.54 5.21
C VAL A 114 22.31 -5.61 5.72
N VAL A 115 21.17 -5.21 6.28
CA VAL A 115 20.25 -6.13 7.01
C VAL A 115 18.96 -6.44 6.26
N THR A 116 18.79 -5.96 5.04
CA THR A 116 17.58 -6.16 4.24
C THR A 116 17.43 -7.61 3.75
N GLY A 117 16.20 -8.11 3.79
CA GLY A 117 15.83 -9.43 3.28
C GLY A 117 15.59 -9.44 1.76
N PRO A 118 14.93 -10.51 1.25
CA PRO A 118 14.69 -10.67 -0.20
C PRO A 118 13.90 -9.57 -0.87
N THR A 119 12.96 -8.94 -0.15
CA THR A 119 12.19 -7.75 -0.58
C THR A 119 12.82 -6.52 0.03
N THR A 120 13.83 -6.00 -0.63
CA THR A 120 14.75 -5.00 -0.07
C THR A 120 14.08 -3.67 0.28
N THR A 121 14.34 -3.16 1.50
CA THR A 121 14.04 -1.80 1.94
C THR A 121 15.12 -0.79 1.51
N ALA A 122 16.26 -1.25 0.98
CA ALA A 122 17.35 -0.38 0.51
C ALA A 122 16.90 0.57 -0.61
N ILE A 123 15.79 0.27 -1.29
CA ILE A 123 15.18 1.16 -2.27
C ILE A 123 14.84 2.55 -1.69
N TYR A 124 14.51 2.64 -0.40
CA TYR A 124 14.11 3.89 0.27
C TYR A 124 15.29 4.79 0.66
N VAL A 125 16.51 4.22 0.70
CA VAL A 125 17.74 4.97 1.02
C VAL A 125 18.74 4.98 -0.14
N ARG A 126 18.38 4.45 -1.31
CA ARG A 126 19.28 4.28 -2.47
C ARG A 126 19.88 5.57 -3.01
N ARG A 127 19.23 6.71 -2.74
CA ARG A 127 19.69 8.04 -3.15
C ARG A 127 20.55 8.72 -2.08
N VAL A 128 20.66 8.15 -0.88
CA VAL A 128 21.49 8.69 0.18
C VAL A 128 22.94 8.31 -0.08
N ALA A 129 23.80 9.33 -0.18
CA ALA A 129 25.25 9.18 -0.30
C ALA A 129 25.92 9.20 1.08
N SER A 130 25.52 10.13 1.96
CA SER A 130 26.03 10.22 3.34
C SER A 130 25.05 11.00 4.24
N VAL A 131 25.28 10.89 5.55
CA VAL A 131 24.52 11.60 6.59
C VAL A 131 25.48 12.31 7.52
N ASP A 132 25.34 13.64 7.63
CA ASP A 132 26.09 14.47 8.57
C ASP A 132 25.20 14.88 9.74
N ILE A 133 25.66 14.64 10.95
CA ILE A 133 25.02 15.09 12.18
C ILE A 133 25.50 16.51 12.49
N ILE A 134 24.59 17.48 12.40
CA ILE A 134 24.89 18.89 12.68
C ILE A 134 24.76 19.19 14.18
N ASP A 135 23.71 18.64 14.79
CA ASP A 135 23.45 18.64 16.21
C ASP A 135 22.52 17.46 16.57
N PRO A 136 22.22 17.15 17.84
CA PRO A 136 21.39 16.01 18.23
C PRO A 136 19.98 15.97 17.58
N HIS A 137 19.52 17.10 17.00
CA HIS A 137 18.19 17.21 16.38
C HIS A 137 18.22 17.86 14.99
N THR A 138 19.37 17.86 14.34
CA THR A 138 19.52 18.36 12.96
C THR A 138 20.49 17.48 12.19
N ILE A 139 20.05 16.98 11.06
CA ILE A 139 20.90 16.21 10.13
C ILE A 139 20.88 16.84 8.75
N HIS A 140 22.00 16.71 8.06
CA HIS A 140 22.09 16.91 6.61
C HIS A 140 22.23 15.54 5.94
N ILE A 141 21.42 15.31 4.94
CA ILE A 141 21.45 14.09 4.13
C ILE A 141 21.89 14.48 2.73
N HIS A 142 23.08 14.01 2.37
CA HIS A 142 23.65 14.18 1.03
C HIS A 142 23.13 13.09 0.12
N THR A 143 22.75 13.46 -1.10
CA THR A 143 22.19 12.55 -2.09
C THR A 143 23.11 12.39 -3.28
N ASP A 144 22.97 11.28 -4.03
CA ASP A 144 23.64 11.04 -5.29
C ASP A 144 22.91 11.87 -6.38
N GLY A 145 23.28 13.16 -6.47
CA GLY A 145 22.63 14.19 -7.28
C GLY A 145 21.24 14.57 -6.76
N GLN A 146 20.56 15.46 -7.48
CA GLN A 146 19.25 16.00 -7.08
C GLN A 146 18.22 14.88 -6.83
N ALA A 147 17.61 14.87 -5.66
CA ALA A 147 16.63 13.88 -5.21
C ALA A 147 15.40 14.55 -4.58
N ALA A 148 14.59 15.15 -5.40
CA ALA A 148 13.41 15.92 -4.97
C ALA A 148 12.36 15.07 -4.23
N THR A 149 12.34 13.76 -4.43
CA THR A 149 11.40 12.82 -3.81
C THR A 149 11.93 12.17 -2.52
N LEU A 150 13.12 12.54 -2.06
CA LEU A 150 13.73 11.92 -0.88
C LEU A 150 12.81 11.90 0.36
N PRO A 151 12.07 12.99 0.71
CA PRO A 151 11.14 12.94 1.83
C PRO A 151 10.02 11.92 1.65
N ASN A 152 9.56 11.68 0.42
CA ASN A 152 8.55 10.66 0.12
C ASN A 152 9.08 9.23 0.31
N ASP A 153 10.35 8.97 -0.01
CA ASP A 153 10.96 7.67 0.26
C ASP A 153 11.02 7.40 1.78
N PHE A 154 11.18 8.44 2.60
CA PHE A 154 11.33 8.34 4.05
C PHE A 154 10.04 8.07 4.84
N ILE A 155 8.88 8.00 4.19
CA ILE A 155 7.66 7.44 4.80
C ILE A 155 7.80 5.93 5.11
N ARG A 156 8.83 5.29 4.57
CA ARG A 156 9.19 3.88 4.81
C ARG A 156 10.55 3.73 5.51
N LEU A 157 11.18 4.83 5.89
CA LEU A 157 12.39 4.84 6.70
C LEU A 157 12.01 4.74 8.18
N PHE A 158 11.88 3.51 8.67
CA PHE A 158 11.67 3.23 10.09
C PHE A 158 12.94 3.54 10.88
N ILE A 159 12.78 4.14 12.05
CA ILE A 159 13.92 4.46 12.93
C ILE A 159 13.97 3.44 14.06
N VAL A 160 15.15 2.83 14.21
CA VAL A 160 15.47 1.89 15.30
C VAL A 160 16.46 2.53 16.27
N SER A 161 16.46 2.09 17.53
CA SER A 161 17.43 2.53 18.51
C SER A 161 18.83 2.07 18.10
N SER A 162 19.76 3.00 17.95
CA SER A 162 21.16 2.72 17.62
C SER A 162 21.84 1.94 18.74
N GLU A 163 21.45 2.17 20.00
CA GLU A 163 21.96 1.46 21.16
C GLU A 163 21.42 0.03 21.24
N ALA A 164 20.10 -0.16 21.14
CA ALA A 164 19.49 -1.48 21.24
C ALA A 164 19.82 -2.41 20.05
N ALA A 165 20.11 -1.84 18.88
CA ALA A 165 20.42 -2.59 17.66
C ALA A 165 21.92 -2.69 17.34
N ALA A 166 22.82 -2.11 18.16
CA ALA A 166 24.26 -2.04 17.91
C ALA A 166 24.91 -3.40 17.62
N ASP A 167 24.56 -4.42 18.39
CA ASP A 167 25.14 -5.77 18.28
C ASP A 167 24.54 -6.62 17.14
N PHE A 168 23.50 -6.10 16.46
CA PHE A 168 22.73 -6.82 15.43
C PHE A 168 22.98 -6.23 14.04
N SER A 169 24.23 -6.34 13.57
CA SER A 169 24.76 -5.66 12.38
C SER A 169 24.76 -6.50 11.09
N THR A 170 24.39 -7.79 11.15
CA THR A 170 24.23 -8.65 9.97
C THR A 170 22.77 -9.06 9.81
N LEU A 171 22.36 -9.50 8.60
CA LEU A 171 21.00 -9.97 8.35
C LEU A 171 20.57 -11.09 9.33
N GLU A 172 21.46 -12.02 9.64
CA GLU A 172 21.19 -13.14 10.54
C GLU A 172 21.03 -12.66 12.00
N THR A 173 21.99 -11.88 12.52
CA THR A 173 21.95 -11.37 13.89
C THR A 173 20.80 -10.39 14.08
N ALA A 174 20.51 -9.53 13.09
CA ALA A 174 19.38 -8.61 13.10
C ALA A 174 18.04 -9.34 13.21
N SER A 175 17.80 -10.33 12.35
CA SER A 175 16.58 -11.12 12.43
C SER A 175 16.42 -11.81 13.79
N ALA A 176 17.48 -12.39 14.35
CA ALA A 176 17.45 -13.03 15.66
C ALA A 176 17.17 -12.02 16.79
N GLY A 177 17.86 -10.88 16.79
CA GLY A 177 17.72 -9.83 17.80
C GLY A 177 16.34 -9.19 17.84
N PHE A 178 15.80 -8.82 16.66
CA PHE A 178 14.47 -8.23 16.58
C PHE A 178 13.35 -9.25 16.86
N ASN A 179 13.44 -10.47 16.32
CA ASN A 179 12.42 -11.50 16.52
C ASN A 179 12.35 -11.99 17.98
N SER A 180 13.46 -11.95 18.72
CA SER A 180 13.46 -12.25 20.18
C SER A 180 12.93 -11.10 21.03
N GLY A 181 12.81 -9.90 20.47
CA GLY A 181 12.45 -8.67 21.19
C GLY A 181 13.64 -7.87 21.72
N ALA A 182 14.86 -8.42 21.72
CA ALA A 182 16.03 -7.75 22.28
C ALA A 182 16.33 -6.40 21.58
N ALA A 183 16.14 -6.31 20.26
CA ALA A 183 16.31 -5.10 19.46
C ALA A 183 14.97 -4.48 18.99
N ALA A 184 13.82 -5.05 19.36
CA ALA A 184 12.51 -4.54 18.97
C ALA A 184 12.11 -3.30 19.82
N ILE A 185 13.02 -2.36 19.97
CA ILE A 185 12.90 -1.13 20.76
C ILE A 185 12.66 0.02 19.76
N GLY A 186 11.41 0.43 19.64
CA GLY A 186 10.98 1.52 18.76
C GLY A 186 10.48 2.75 19.54
N THR A 187 10.02 3.75 18.81
CA THR A 187 9.37 4.96 19.34
C THR A 187 7.85 4.92 19.13
N GLY A 188 7.31 3.87 18.52
CA GLY A 188 5.92 3.76 18.11
C GLY A 188 4.93 3.57 19.26
N PRO A 189 3.62 3.52 18.95
CA PRO A 189 2.55 3.51 19.95
C PRO A 189 2.46 2.24 20.81
N TYR A 190 3.10 1.15 20.39
CA TYR A 190 3.05 -0.13 21.09
C TYR A 190 4.44 -0.75 21.24
N LYS A 191 4.69 -1.38 22.39
CA LYS A 191 5.87 -2.18 22.69
C LYS A 191 5.67 -3.62 22.21
N TYR A 192 6.74 -4.22 21.71
CA TYR A 192 6.80 -5.63 21.41
C TYR A 192 6.69 -6.49 22.69
N VAL A 193 5.86 -7.53 22.64
CA VAL A 193 5.74 -8.54 23.71
C VAL A 193 6.18 -9.92 23.20
N SER A 194 5.57 -10.39 22.11
CA SER A 194 5.93 -11.67 21.48
C SER A 194 5.44 -11.73 20.04
N TRP A 195 6.08 -12.56 19.26
CA TRP A 195 5.67 -12.88 17.88
C TRP A 195 5.96 -14.34 17.53
N GLU A 196 4.99 -14.96 16.88
CA GLU A 196 5.13 -16.29 16.28
C GLU A 196 5.01 -16.15 14.75
N PRO A 197 5.98 -16.65 13.96
CA PRO A 197 5.88 -16.61 12.49
C PRO A 197 4.58 -17.24 12.00
N LYS A 198 3.81 -16.51 11.19
CA LYS A 198 2.46 -16.87 10.69
C LYS A 198 1.43 -17.07 11.81
N GLY A 199 1.70 -16.58 13.00
CA GLY A 199 0.84 -16.63 14.17
C GLY A 199 0.52 -15.23 14.69
N ASP A 200 0.51 -15.12 16.01
CA ASP A 200 0.15 -13.89 16.71
C ASP A 200 1.35 -12.97 16.91
N LEU A 201 1.16 -11.67 16.62
CA LEU A 201 2.00 -10.59 17.10
C LEU A 201 1.27 -9.92 18.27
N VAL A 202 1.87 -9.97 19.45
CA VAL A 202 1.32 -9.43 20.71
C VAL A 202 2.07 -8.16 21.08
N LEU A 203 1.33 -7.10 21.33
CA LEU A 203 1.83 -5.78 21.60
C LEU A 203 1.18 -5.19 22.85
N GLU A 204 1.92 -4.36 23.59
CA GLU A 204 1.45 -3.61 24.76
C GLU A 204 1.55 -2.11 24.50
N ARG A 205 0.58 -1.32 24.99
CA ARG A 205 0.56 0.12 24.78
C ARG A 205 1.80 0.80 25.40
N PHE A 206 2.35 1.75 24.65
CA PHE A 206 3.38 2.64 25.14
C PHE A 206 2.76 3.97 25.59
N ASP A 207 2.58 4.15 26.90
CA ASP A 207 1.93 5.36 27.45
C ASP A 207 2.77 6.63 27.24
N GLY A 208 4.07 6.48 26.97
CA GLY A 208 4.99 7.57 26.63
C GLY A 208 5.00 7.97 25.16
N TYR A 209 4.09 7.47 24.34
CA TYR A 209 4.07 7.76 22.90
C TYR A 209 3.86 9.25 22.61
N TRP A 210 4.73 9.82 21.80
CA TRP A 210 4.80 11.27 21.55
C TRP A 210 3.56 11.87 20.84
N ARG A 211 2.74 11.04 20.15
CA ARG A 211 1.46 11.47 19.57
C ARG A 211 0.28 11.33 20.54
N GLY A 212 0.52 10.93 21.78
CA GLY A 212 -0.49 10.67 22.78
C GLY A 212 -0.78 9.19 22.97
N MET A 213 -1.62 8.89 23.93
CA MET A 213 -1.93 7.52 24.35
C MET A 213 -2.98 6.89 23.43
N GLY A 214 -2.74 5.66 22.99
CA GLY A 214 -3.74 4.85 22.29
C GLY A 214 -4.82 4.33 23.24
N ASP A 215 -6.00 3.99 22.71
CA ASP A 215 -7.14 3.53 23.51
C ASP A 215 -6.96 2.07 24.00
N TRP A 216 -6.21 1.25 23.27
CA TRP A 216 -6.04 -0.18 23.53
C TRP A 216 -4.79 -0.45 24.35
N GLU A 217 -4.93 -1.09 25.51
CA GLU A 217 -3.80 -1.44 26.39
C GLU A 217 -2.99 -2.61 25.83
N LYS A 218 -3.66 -3.50 25.11
CA LYS A 218 -3.06 -4.65 24.45
C LYS A 218 -3.60 -4.80 23.03
N VAL A 219 -2.73 -5.12 22.09
CA VAL A 219 -3.10 -5.43 20.71
C VAL A 219 -2.57 -6.81 20.35
N ILE A 220 -3.44 -7.64 19.77
CA ILE A 220 -3.09 -8.97 19.26
C ILE A 220 -3.41 -8.97 17.76
N ARG A 221 -2.38 -9.06 16.91
CA ARG A 221 -2.56 -9.20 15.46
C ARG A 221 -2.43 -10.68 15.09
N LYS A 222 -3.54 -11.30 14.68
CA LYS A 222 -3.62 -12.71 14.25
C LYS A 222 -3.55 -12.78 12.74
N GLU A 223 -2.57 -13.51 12.21
CA GLU A 223 -2.50 -13.76 10.78
C GLU A 223 -3.52 -14.84 10.39
N ILE A 224 -4.53 -14.45 9.60
CA ILE A 224 -5.58 -15.35 9.08
C ILE A 224 -5.70 -15.08 7.57
N PRO A 225 -4.88 -15.74 6.72
CA PRO A 225 -4.78 -15.42 5.29
C PRO A 225 -6.06 -15.70 4.49
N ASN A 226 -6.81 -16.75 4.87
CA ASN A 226 -8.04 -17.12 4.17
C ASN A 226 -9.20 -16.19 4.57
N ASP A 227 -9.83 -15.55 3.58
CA ASP A 227 -10.87 -14.52 3.79
C ASP A 227 -12.10 -15.08 4.51
N SER A 228 -12.58 -16.27 4.14
CA SER A 228 -13.74 -16.90 4.79
C SER A 228 -13.44 -17.32 6.24
N SER A 229 -12.23 -17.81 6.51
CA SER A 229 -11.80 -18.15 7.89
C SER A 229 -11.67 -16.90 8.74
N ARG A 230 -11.19 -15.78 8.16
CA ARG A 230 -11.06 -14.50 8.86
C ARG A 230 -12.42 -13.90 9.21
N LEU A 231 -13.39 -13.96 8.29
CA LEU A 231 -14.78 -13.57 8.54
C LEU A 231 -15.44 -14.47 9.60
N ALA A 232 -15.23 -15.78 9.53
CA ALA A 232 -15.76 -16.71 10.52
C ALA A 232 -15.20 -16.44 11.93
N ALA A 233 -13.92 -16.07 12.04
CA ALA A 233 -13.30 -15.69 13.31
C ALA A 233 -13.94 -14.41 13.90
N LEU A 234 -14.27 -13.42 13.06
CA LEU A 234 -15.01 -12.22 13.49
C LEU A 234 -16.41 -12.57 13.99
N LYS A 235 -17.18 -13.34 13.22
CA LYS A 235 -18.55 -13.78 13.59
C LYS A 235 -18.56 -14.63 14.87
N ALA A 236 -17.53 -15.44 15.09
CA ALA A 236 -17.36 -16.24 16.31
C ALA A 236 -16.83 -15.42 17.50
N GLY A 237 -16.53 -14.14 17.33
CA GLY A 237 -15.98 -13.29 18.38
C GLY A 237 -14.52 -13.57 18.76
N GLN A 238 -13.80 -14.35 17.96
CA GLN A 238 -12.37 -14.66 18.17
C GLN A 238 -11.45 -13.50 17.84
N VAL A 239 -11.90 -12.58 16.97
CA VAL A 239 -11.27 -11.31 16.66
C VAL A 239 -12.29 -10.17 16.72
N ASP A 240 -11.85 -8.95 16.90
CA ASP A 240 -12.68 -7.76 17.09
C ASP A 240 -12.83 -6.97 15.78
N VAL A 241 -11.81 -7.02 14.92
CA VAL A 241 -11.77 -6.36 13.61
C VAL A 241 -11.02 -7.24 12.63
N ILE A 242 -11.43 -7.16 11.37
CA ILE A 242 -10.75 -7.81 10.23
C ILE A 242 -10.56 -6.82 9.08
N ASN A 243 -9.52 -7.01 8.29
CA ASN A 243 -9.32 -6.33 7.02
C ASN A 243 -9.69 -7.23 5.83
N TYR A 244 -9.82 -6.66 4.63
CA TYR A 244 -10.07 -7.35 3.36
C TYR A 244 -11.29 -8.29 3.40
N VAL A 245 -12.45 -7.73 3.74
CA VAL A 245 -13.74 -8.43 3.56
C VAL A 245 -14.03 -8.50 2.06
N SER A 246 -14.40 -9.69 1.56
CA SER A 246 -14.77 -9.86 0.15
C SER A 246 -16.05 -9.11 -0.21
N SER A 247 -16.28 -8.80 -1.49
CA SER A 247 -17.50 -8.12 -1.96
C SER A 247 -18.77 -8.92 -1.63
N VAL A 248 -18.74 -10.22 -1.88
CA VAL A 248 -19.88 -11.11 -1.55
C VAL A 248 -20.18 -11.09 -0.05
N ASP A 249 -19.16 -11.12 0.78
CA ASP A 249 -19.32 -11.07 2.24
C ASP A 249 -19.77 -9.68 2.72
N TYR A 250 -19.31 -8.60 2.08
CA TYR A 250 -19.71 -7.23 2.42
C TYR A 250 -21.22 -7.02 2.29
N LEU A 251 -21.81 -7.49 1.18
CA LEU A 251 -23.26 -7.42 0.99
C LEU A 251 -24.04 -8.23 2.04
N ALA A 252 -23.47 -9.34 2.51
CA ALA A 252 -24.05 -10.13 3.59
C ALA A 252 -23.89 -9.45 4.96
N LEU A 253 -22.73 -8.82 5.23
CA LEU A 253 -22.46 -8.10 6.48
C LEU A 253 -23.33 -6.86 6.64
N ALA A 254 -23.71 -6.17 5.57
CA ALA A 254 -24.62 -5.02 5.62
C ALA A 254 -25.98 -5.34 6.25
N LYS A 255 -26.33 -6.63 6.41
CA LYS A 255 -27.56 -7.13 7.04
C LYS A 255 -27.32 -7.69 8.46
N ASP A 256 -26.07 -7.81 8.91
CA ASP A 256 -25.71 -8.37 10.21
C ASP A 256 -25.57 -7.24 11.24
N THR A 257 -26.52 -7.16 12.17
CA THR A 257 -26.54 -6.12 13.22
C THR A 257 -25.46 -6.26 14.28
N ASN A 258 -24.70 -7.36 14.29
CA ASN A 258 -23.60 -7.61 15.22
C ASN A 258 -22.24 -7.19 14.66
N ILE A 259 -22.18 -6.76 13.38
CA ILE A 259 -20.95 -6.38 12.70
C ILE A 259 -21.15 -5.03 12.01
N ASP A 260 -20.26 -4.11 12.32
CA ASP A 260 -20.10 -2.88 11.54
C ASP A 260 -19.13 -3.14 10.40
N SER A 261 -19.41 -2.59 9.23
CA SER A 261 -18.48 -2.61 8.10
C SER A 261 -18.13 -1.19 7.66
N VAL A 262 -16.85 -0.97 7.38
CA VAL A 262 -16.33 0.32 6.91
C VAL A 262 -15.64 0.09 5.58
N LYS A 263 -16.01 0.91 4.59
CA LYS A 263 -15.43 0.89 3.24
C LYS A 263 -14.49 2.08 3.06
N GLY A 264 -13.31 1.86 2.51
CA GLY A 264 -12.33 2.90 2.22
C GLY A 264 -11.77 2.81 0.81
N ASP A 265 -11.37 3.94 0.25
CA ASP A 265 -10.68 3.98 -1.03
C ASP A 265 -9.26 3.43 -0.89
N SER A 266 -8.82 2.69 -1.90
CA SER A 266 -7.48 2.13 -1.99
C SER A 266 -6.62 2.94 -2.98
N VAL A 267 -5.31 2.88 -2.82
CA VAL A 267 -4.35 3.41 -3.81
C VAL A 267 -4.30 2.60 -5.09
N TYR A 268 -4.87 1.39 -5.10
CA TYR A 268 -4.75 0.49 -6.25
C TYR A 268 -5.70 0.88 -7.37
N ILE A 269 -5.10 1.18 -8.54
CA ILE A 269 -5.81 1.31 -9.80
C ILE A 269 -5.55 0.05 -10.63
N MET A 270 -6.62 -0.58 -11.11
CA MET A 270 -6.54 -1.69 -12.06
C MET A 270 -6.37 -1.12 -13.46
N ASN A 271 -5.28 -1.51 -14.13
CA ASN A 271 -4.92 -1.03 -15.45
C ASN A 271 -4.82 -2.21 -16.43
N LEU A 272 -5.49 -2.09 -17.58
CA LEU A 272 -5.21 -2.93 -18.74
C LEU A 272 -3.97 -2.35 -19.43
N GLN A 273 -3.02 -3.20 -19.76
CA GLN A 273 -1.73 -2.86 -20.34
C GLN A 273 -1.59 -3.54 -21.71
N LEU A 274 -1.18 -2.77 -22.70
CA LEU A 274 -1.16 -3.19 -24.10
C LEU A 274 0.27 -3.12 -24.64
N ASP A 275 0.81 -4.26 -25.06
CA ASP A 275 2.19 -4.40 -25.55
C ASP A 275 2.45 -3.51 -26.77
N GLN A 276 3.52 -2.72 -26.73
CA GLN A 276 3.88 -1.77 -27.81
C GLN A 276 5.01 -2.29 -28.70
N ARG A 277 5.52 -3.51 -28.48
CA ARG A 277 6.58 -4.11 -29.32
C ARG A 277 6.09 -4.32 -30.74
N GLU A 278 7.03 -4.30 -31.68
CA GLU A 278 6.73 -4.60 -33.08
C GLU A 278 6.16 -6.01 -33.24
N ASN A 279 6.81 -6.99 -32.64
CA ASN A 279 6.36 -8.38 -32.60
C ASN A 279 5.78 -8.67 -31.21
N THR A 280 4.46 -8.84 -31.14
CA THR A 280 3.75 -9.20 -29.92
C THR A 280 3.30 -10.66 -29.96
N PRO A 281 3.48 -11.44 -28.87
CA PRO A 281 2.98 -12.82 -28.83
C PRO A 281 1.46 -12.83 -28.64
N LEU A 282 0.78 -13.99 -28.80
CA LEU A 282 -0.59 -14.25 -28.34
C LEU A 282 -1.69 -13.31 -28.93
N VAL A 283 -1.43 -12.69 -30.08
CA VAL A 283 -2.42 -11.96 -30.88
C VAL A 283 -2.45 -12.56 -32.28
N ARG A 284 -3.64 -12.84 -32.82
CA ARG A 284 -3.80 -13.48 -34.14
C ARG A 284 -5.11 -13.06 -34.81
N ALA A 285 -5.21 -13.31 -36.10
CA ALA A 285 -6.47 -13.19 -36.82
C ALA A 285 -7.50 -14.22 -36.31
N LEU A 286 -8.81 -13.98 -36.54
CA LEU A 286 -9.87 -14.84 -36.05
C LEU A 286 -9.85 -16.28 -36.65
N ASP A 287 -9.17 -16.47 -37.76
CA ASP A 287 -8.94 -17.78 -38.37
C ASP A 287 -7.70 -18.52 -37.81
N GLY A 288 -6.99 -17.88 -36.87
CA GLY A 288 -5.81 -18.40 -36.19
C GLY A 288 -4.50 -18.10 -36.91
N SER A 289 -4.49 -17.39 -38.04
CA SER A 289 -3.25 -16.93 -38.68
C SER A 289 -2.61 -15.77 -37.93
N ASP A 290 -1.32 -15.60 -38.13
CA ASP A 290 -0.59 -14.46 -37.57
C ASP A 290 -1.05 -13.13 -38.19
N LEU A 291 -1.02 -12.06 -37.43
CA LEU A 291 -1.24 -10.72 -37.95
C LEU A 291 0.07 -10.15 -38.49
N ASP A 292 -0.01 -9.32 -39.53
CA ASP A 292 1.16 -8.68 -40.13
C ASP A 292 1.82 -7.66 -39.20
N GLU A 293 1.03 -7.05 -38.31
CA GLU A 293 1.47 -6.01 -37.36
C GLU A 293 0.80 -6.18 -36.00
N ASN A 294 1.45 -5.72 -34.96
CA ASN A 294 0.88 -5.62 -33.63
C ASN A 294 -0.25 -4.57 -33.59
N PRO A 295 -1.52 -4.98 -33.42
CA PRO A 295 -2.65 -4.05 -33.44
C PRO A 295 -2.58 -2.99 -32.30
N PHE A 296 -1.91 -3.30 -31.20
CA PHE A 296 -1.82 -2.39 -30.05
C PHE A 296 -0.88 -1.19 -30.30
N ARG A 297 -0.09 -1.19 -31.38
CA ARG A 297 0.70 -0.03 -31.80
C ARG A 297 -0.16 1.07 -32.44
N ASP A 298 -1.33 0.73 -32.96
CA ASP A 298 -2.27 1.70 -33.52
C ASP A 298 -3.09 2.36 -32.39
N LEU A 299 -2.98 3.68 -32.25
CA LEU A 299 -3.74 4.44 -31.25
C LEU A 299 -5.26 4.25 -31.39
N ARG A 300 -5.77 4.07 -32.63
CA ARG A 300 -7.20 3.84 -32.87
C ARG A 300 -7.66 2.54 -32.24
N VAL A 301 -6.84 1.49 -32.28
CA VAL A 301 -7.13 0.20 -31.62
C VAL A 301 -7.14 0.38 -30.09
N ARG A 302 -6.15 1.09 -29.51
CA ARG A 302 -6.12 1.37 -28.08
C ARG A 302 -7.32 2.21 -27.63
N GLN A 303 -7.71 3.21 -28.41
CA GLN A 303 -8.93 4.00 -28.18
C GLN A 303 -10.20 3.13 -28.30
N ALA A 304 -10.25 2.21 -29.25
CA ALA A 304 -11.37 1.28 -29.40
C ALA A 304 -11.52 0.41 -28.13
N ILE A 305 -10.42 -0.12 -27.60
CA ILE A 305 -10.40 -0.89 -26.35
C ILE A 305 -10.91 -0.04 -25.18
N ASP A 306 -10.46 1.21 -25.06
CA ASP A 306 -10.89 2.12 -24.00
C ASP A 306 -12.40 2.42 -24.05
N HIS A 307 -12.97 2.64 -25.27
CA HIS A 307 -14.40 2.85 -25.47
C HIS A 307 -15.24 1.59 -25.32
N ALA A 308 -14.65 0.39 -25.35
CA ALA A 308 -15.35 -0.87 -25.14
C ALA A 308 -15.62 -1.16 -23.64
N ILE A 309 -14.93 -0.47 -22.72
CA ILE A 309 -14.99 -0.77 -21.29
C ILE A 309 -16.06 0.08 -20.60
N ASP A 310 -17.10 -0.59 -20.10
CA ASP A 310 -18.13 -0.02 -19.23
C ASP A 310 -17.64 -0.05 -17.77
N ARG A 311 -17.05 1.06 -17.34
CA ARG A 311 -16.46 1.18 -16.01
C ARG A 311 -17.50 1.22 -14.89
N GLU A 312 -18.69 1.77 -15.16
CA GLU A 312 -19.81 1.77 -14.21
C GLU A 312 -20.33 0.35 -13.99
N THR A 313 -20.59 -0.41 -15.05
CA THR A 313 -20.96 -1.83 -14.94
C THR A 313 -19.84 -2.65 -14.26
N MET A 314 -18.57 -2.33 -14.51
CA MET A 314 -17.45 -2.99 -13.83
C MET A 314 -17.51 -2.77 -12.32
N VAL A 315 -17.81 -1.56 -11.86
CA VAL A 315 -17.96 -1.24 -10.44
C VAL A 315 -19.25 -1.85 -9.87
N ASP A 316 -20.39 -1.59 -10.48
CA ASP A 316 -21.70 -1.88 -9.88
C ASP A 316 -22.04 -3.37 -9.89
N ILE A 317 -21.66 -4.07 -10.96
CA ILE A 317 -22.03 -5.48 -11.16
C ILE A 317 -20.86 -6.42 -10.85
N VAL A 318 -19.68 -6.15 -11.43
CA VAL A 318 -18.54 -7.08 -11.30
C VAL A 318 -17.90 -6.99 -9.92
N LEU A 319 -17.80 -5.78 -9.35
CA LEU A 319 -17.24 -5.54 -8.01
C LEU A 319 -18.30 -5.31 -6.92
N GLU A 320 -19.60 -5.46 -7.25
CA GLU A 320 -20.70 -5.32 -6.29
C GLU A 320 -20.65 -3.98 -5.52
N GLY A 321 -20.25 -2.90 -6.20
CA GLY A 321 -20.11 -1.55 -5.64
C GLY A 321 -18.82 -1.30 -4.84
N LEU A 322 -17.82 -2.20 -4.90
CA LEU A 322 -16.53 -2.04 -4.23
C LEU A 322 -15.44 -1.49 -5.16
N GLY A 323 -15.65 -0.28 -5.65
CA GLY A 323 -14.71 0.44 -6.49
C GLY A 323 -15.22 1.79 -6.91
N LYS A 324 -14.42 2.48 -7.70
CA LYS A 324 -14.77 3.72 -8.41
C LYS A 324 -14.23 3.65 -9.83
N PRO A 325 -14.96 4.09 -10.86
CA PRO A 325 -14.40 4.23 -12.19
C PRO A 325 -13.10 5.02 -12.18
N ALA A 326 -12.09 4.59 -12.94
CA ALA A 326 -10.80 5.26 -13.00
C ALA A 326 -10.48 5.75 -14.42
N ASN A 327 -9.90 6.95 -14.51
CA ASN A 327 -9.51 7.61 -15.76
C ASN A 327 -8.00 7.81 -15.89
N GLN A 328 -7.22 7.53 -14.83
CA GLN A 328 -5.77 7.69 -14.80
C GLN A 328 -5.12 6.66 -13.86
N MET A 329 -3.78 6.55 -13.93
CA MET A 329 -3.02 5.47 -13.29
C MET A 329 -2.85 5.62 -11.76
N MET A 330 -3.45 6.65 -11.16
CA MET A 330 -3.42 6.89 -9.72
C MET A 330 -4.73 7.55 -9.26
N PRO A 331 -5.06 7.50 -7.96
CA PRO A 331 -6.26 8.15 -7.45
C PRO A 331 -6.27 9.67 -7.69
N PRO A 332 -7.44 10.28 -7.92
CA PRO A 332 -7.57 11.73 -8.01
C PRO A 332 -7.11 12.44 -6.72
N GLY A 333 -6.50 13.62 -6.85
CA GLY A 333 -6.00 14.43 -5.73
C GLY A 333 -4.58 14.08 -5.26
N PHE A 334 -4.04 12.94 -5.69
CA PHE A 334 -2.64 12.60 -5.41
C PHE A 334 -1.68 13.52 -6.17
N PHE A 335 -0.46 13.65 -5.67
CA PHE A 335 0.54 14.55 -6.26
C PHE A 335 0.91 14.12 -7.69
N GLY A 336 0.56 14.95 -8.67
CA GLY A 336 0.77 14.67 -10.10
C GLY A 336 -0.37 13.90 -10.78
N SER A 337 -1.53 13.71 -10.11
CA SER A 337 -2.78 13.37 -10.79
C SER A 337 -3.35 14.61 -11.47
N SER A 338 -3.94 14.48 -12.66
CA SER A 338 -4.51 15.60 -13.39
C SER A 338 -6.04 15.60 -13.40
N GLU A 339 -6.63 16.75 -13.09
CA GLU A 339 -8.07 16.97 -13.20
C GLU A 339 -8.54 17.19 -14.65
N LYS A 340 -7.62 17.38 -15.60
CA LYS A 340 -7.94 17.60 -17.01
C LYS A 340 -8.24 16.31 -17.78
N ILE A 341 -7.89 15.16 -17.24
CA ILE A 341 -8.13 13.86 -17.89
C ILE A 341 -9.61 13.48 -17.73
N PRO A 342 -10.40 13.48 -18.82
CA PRO A 342 -11.81 13.14 -18.72
C PRO A 342 -12.00 11.64 -18.44
N MET A 343 -13.14 11.30 -17.80
CA MET A 343 -13.56 9.90 -17.74
C MET A 343 -13.86 9.39 -19.15
N PRO A 344 -13.27 8.26 -19.58
CA PRO A 344 -13.52 7.71 -20.90
C PRO A 344 -14.99 7.33 -21.08
N GLU A 345 -15.55 7.69 -22.25
CA GLU A 345 -16.92 7.34 -22.61
C GLU A 345 -17.03 5.85 -22.97
N TYR A 346 -17.97 5.14 -22.37
CA TYR A 346 -18.37 3.81 -22.86
C TYR A 346 -19.18 3.95 -24.14
N ASN A 347 -18.64 3.49 -25.26
CA ASN A 347 -19.28 3.60 -26.57
C ASN A 347 -18.87 2.45 -27.51
N PRO A 348 -19.52 1.28 -27.40
CA PRO A 348 -19.21 0.12 -28.24
C PRO A 348 -19.34 0.36 -29.76
N ALA A 349 -20.24 1.26 -30.17
CA ALA A 349 -20.38 1.60 -31.59
C ALA A 349 -19.15 2.37 -32.10
N LYS A 350 -18.64 3.33 -31.32
CA LYS A 350 -17.40 4.05 -31.61
C LYS A 350 -16.19 3.09 -31.58
N SER A 351 -16.16 2.17 -30.64
CA SER A 351 -15.13 1.12 -30.56
C SER A 351 -15.06 0.30 -31.86
N LYS A 352 -16.18 -0.24 -32.32
CA LYS A 352 -16.24 -0.99 -33.59
C LYS A 352 -15.83 -0.16 -34.79
N LYS A 353 -16.24 1.12 -34.83
CA LYS A 353 -15.82 2.04 -35.91
C LYS A 353 -14.31 2.25 -35.92
N LEU A 354 -13.71 2.50 -34.77
CA LEU A 354 -12.26 2.69 -34.64
C LEU A 354 -11.47 1.45 -35.05
N LEU A 355 -11.94 0.25 -34.69
CA LEU A 355 -11.36 -1.02 -35.16
C LEU A 355 -11.42 -1.14 -36.69
N ALA A 356 -12.55 -0.83 -37.28
CA ALA A 356 -12.71 -0.85 -38.74
C ALA A 356 -11.80 0.19 -39.43
N ASP A 357 -11.74 1.41 -38.90
CA ASP A 357 -10.87 2.48 -39.42
C ASP A 357 -9.37 2.11 -39.28
N ALA A 358 -9.00 1.25 -38.33
CA ALA A 358 -7.66 0.72 -38.14
C ALA A 358 -7.35 -0.53 -39.00
N GLY A 359 -8.32 -1.04 -39.78
CA GLY A 359 -8.17 -2.23 -40.63
C GLY A 359 -8.66 -3.54 -40.02
N TYR A 360 -9.22 -3.50 -38.81
CA TYR A 360 -9.71 -4.70 -38.08
C TYR A 360 -11.24 -4.77 -38.05
N SER A 361 -11.91 -4.62 -39.21
CA SER A 361 -13.38 -4.68 -39.31
C SER A 361 -13.96 -6.01 -38.85
N GLU A 362 -13.23 -7.11 -39.08
CA GLU A 362 -13.62 -8.47 -38.64
C GLU A 362 -13.20 -8.74 -37.17
N GLY A 363 -12.33 -7.88 -36.60
CA GLY A 363 -11.75 -8.08 -35.31
C GLY A 363 -10.48 -8.94 -35.32
N PHE A 364 -10.04 -9.36 -34.14
CA PHE A 364 -8.88 -10.24 -33.93
C PHE A 364 -9.03 -11.03 -32.64
N GLU A 365 -8.15 -12.00 -32.41
CA GLU A 365 -8.09 -12.80 -31.19
C GLU A 365 -6.87 -12.43 -30.34
N VAL A 366 -7.05 -12.39 -29.01
CA VAL A 366 -5.98 -12.10 -28.06
C VAL A 366 -6.19 -12.87 -26.76
N ASP A 367 -5.07 -13.28 -26.14
CA ASP A 367 -5.07 -13.80 -24.77
C ASP A 367 -4.88 -12.65 -23.77
N LEU A 368 -5.83 -12.51 -22.83
CA LEU A 368 -5.75 -11.58 -21.70
C LEU A 368 -5.29 -12.30 -20.45
N TYR A 369 -4.16 -11.88 -19.89
CA TYR A 369 -3.62 -12.43 -18.64
C TYR A 369 -3.84 -11.50 -17.45
N CYS A 370 -4.13 -12.10 -16.29
CA CYS A 370 -4.27 -11.39 -15.02
C CYS A 370 -3.97 -12.31 -13.83
N THR A 371 -3.72 -11.71 -12.67
CA THR A 371 -3.71 -12.47 -11.42
C THR A 371 -5.14 -12.86 -11.03
N GLY A 372 -5.29 -14.00 -10.32
CA GLY A 372 -6.56 -14.44 -9.76
C GLY A 372 -6.57 -14.50 -8.24
N ASP A 373 -5.42 -14.14 -7.61
CA ASP A 373 -5.18 -14.35 -6.18
C ASP A 373 -4.39 -13.21 -5.50
N ARG A 374 -4.30 -12.04 -6.15
CA ARG A 374 -3.50 -10.91 -5.64
C ARG A 374 -4.35 -9.82 -5.00
N LEU A 375 -5.28 -9.25 -5.75
CA LEU A 375 -6.11 -8.13 -5.34
C LEU A 375 -7.59 -8.53 -5.31
N PRO A 376 -8.42 -7.85 -4.51
CA PRO A 376 -9.86 -8.12 -4.51
C PRO A 376 -10.46 -7.94 -5.91
N GLY A 377 -11.20 -8.95 -6.38
CA GLY A 377 -11.92 -8.90 -7.65
C GLY A 377 -11.08 -9.00 -8.93
N ASP A 378 -9.75 -9.21 -8.85
CA ASP A 378 -8.86 -9.22 -10.03
C ASP A 378 -9.33 -10.22 -11.12
N ALA A 379 -9.65 -11.46 -10.75
CA ALA A 379 -10.18 -12.44 -11.71
C ALA A 379 -11.55 -12.04 -12.31
N ALA A 380 -12.43 -11.46 -11.50
CA ALA A 380 -13.75 -11.03 -11.96
C ALA A 380 -13.66 -9.84 -12.93
N ILE A 381 -12.82 -8.84 -12.61
CA ILE A 381 -12.53 -7.70 -13.51
C ILE A 381 -12.00 -8.22 -14.85
N CYS A 382 -11.08 -9.17 -14.83
CA CYS A 382 -10.50 -9.78 -16.04
C CYS A 382 -11.56 -10.45 -16.91
N GLN A 383 -12.46 -11.23 -16.31
CA GLN A 383 -13.58 -11.86 -17.02
C GLN A 383 -14.54 -10.82 -17.61
N GLY A 384 -14.85 -9.76 -16.85
CA GLY A 384 -15.68 -8.66 -17.34
C GLY A 384 -15.06 -7.95 -18.55
N LEU A 385 -13.75 -7.67 -18.50
CA LEU A 385 -13.01 -7.11 -19.64
C LEU A 385 -13.08 -8.02 -20.88
N GLY A 386 -12.82 -9.32 -20.71
CA GLY A 386 -12.88 -10.28 -21.80
C GLY A 386 -14.24 -10.31 -22.50
N GLN A 387 -15.33 -10.22 -21.73
CA GLN A 387 -16.69 -10.14 -22.28
C GLN A 387 -16.92 -8.84 -23.04
N MET A 388 -16.55 -7.69 -22.47
CA MET A 388 -16.74 -6.38 -23.09
C MET A 388 -15.95 -6.24 -24.40
N LEU A 389 -14.70 -6.68 -24.42
CA LEU A 389 -13.86 -6.68 -25.62
C LEU A 389 -14.39 -7.62 -26.71
N THR A 390 -14.86 -8.79 -26.34
CA THR A 390 -15.45 -9.74 -27.29
C THR A 390 -16.72 -9.18 -27.96
N GLN A 391 -17.54 -8.37 -27.25
CA GLN A 391 -18.73 -7.73 -27.83
C GLN A 391 -18.41 -6.73 -28.95
N VAL A 392 -17.21 -6.16 -28.98
CA VAL A 392 -16.79 -5.22 -30.02
C VAL A 392 -15.97 -5.86 -31.14
N GLY A 393 -15.72 -7.17 -31.09
CA GLY A 393 -14.99 -7.93 -32.12
C GLY A 393 -13.59 -8.36 -31.73
N ILE A 394 -13.11 -8.00 -30.53
CA ILE A 394 -11.82 -8.49 -30.01
C ILE A 394 -12.08 -9.77 -29.22
N ARG A 395 -11.95 -10.94 -29.88
CA ARG A 395 -12.11 -12.23 -29.21
C ARG A 395 -11.06 -12.40 -28.14
N THR A 396 -11.48 -12.43 -26.87
CA THR A 396 -10.56 -12.38 -25.74
C THR A 396 -10.62 -13.68 -24.94
N ASN A 397 -9.50 -14.40 -24.90
CA ASN A 397 -9.32 -15.61 -24.08
C ASN A 397 -8.75 -15.19 -22.72
N VAL A 398 -9.55 -15.30 -21.67
CA VAL A 398 -9.15 -14.84 -20.33
C VAL A 398 -8.40 -15.91 -19.56
N ASN A 399 -7.21 -15.56 -19.06
CA ASN A 399 -6.31 -16.39 -18.29
C ASN A 399 -6.04 -15.76 -16.91
N ALA A 400 -6.94 -16.00 -15.93
CA ALA A 400 -6.73 -15.62 -14.55
C ALA A 400 -5.89 -16.70 -13.85
N ILE A 401 -4.62 -16.38 -13.53
CA ILE A 401 -3.63 -17.33 -13.01
C ILE A 401 -3.04 -16.88 -11.69
N SER A 402 -2.36 -17.79 -10.98
CA SER A 402 -1.69 -17.42 -9.71
C SER A 402 -0.60 -16.38 -9.94
N LYS A 403 -0.50 -15.40 -9.04
CA LYS A 403 0.55 -14.36 -9.04
C LYS A 403 1.96 -14.92 -9.11
N THR A 404 2.21 -16.11 -8.56
CA THR A 404 3.51 -16.78 -8.59
C THR A 404 3.91 -17.28 -9.98
N VAL A 405 2.94 -17.52 -10.86
CA VAL A 405 3.14 -17.85 -12.27
C VAL A 405 3.11 -16.58 -13.12
N TYR A 406 2.17 -15.69 -12.84
CA TYR A 406 1.92 -14.47 -13.61
C TYR A 406 3.13 -13.53 -13.67
N PHE A 407 3.70 -13.14 -12.51
CA PHE A 407 4.78 -12.14 -12.48
C PHE A 407 6.08 -12.57 -13.15
N PRO A 408 6.56 -13.83 -12.99
CA PRO A 408 7.74 -14.28 -13.74
C PRO A 408 7.54 -14.26 -15.26
N ALA A 409 6.34 -14.62 -15.75
CA ALA A 409 6.02 -14.60 -17.18
C ALA A 409 5.89 -13.14 -17.69
N GLN A 410 5.22 -12.26 -16.94
CA GLN A 410 5.16 -10.83 -17.24
C GLN A 410 6.57 -10.20 -17.33
N ALA A 411 7.46 -10.57 -16.41
CA ALA A 411 8.85 -10.08 -16.41
C ALA A 411 9.65 -10.53 -17.62
N ARG A 412 9.32 -11.68 -18.22
CA ARG A 412 9.90 -12.16 -19.49
C ARG A 412 9.22 -11.60 -20.73
N LEU A 413 8.19 -10.73 -20.55
CA LEU A 413 7.41 -10.14 -21.64
C LEU A 413 6.60 -11.18 -22.45
N ASP A 414 6.10 -12.23 -21.77
CA ASP A 414 5.37 -13.33 -22.43
C ASP A 414 3.93 -12.94 -22.83
N TYR A 415 3.43 -11.76 -22.43
CA TYR A 415 2.06 -11.32 -22.64
C TYR A 415 1.96 -10.14 -23.60
N SER A 416 0.86 -10.12 -24.38
CA SER A 416 0.50 -9.02 -25.29
C SER A 416 -0.51 -8.07 -24.67
N MET A 417 -1.49 -8.61 -23.97
CA MET A 417 -2.49 -7.87 -23.22
C MET A 417 -2.63 -8.47 -21.83
N PHE A 418 -2.52 -7.64 -20.83
CA PHE A 418 -2.60 -8.10 -19.44
C PHE A 418 -3.12 -7.00 -18.50
N MET A 419 -3.78 -7.43 -17.44
CA MET A 419 -4.27 -6.52 -16.41
C MET A 419 -3.43 -6.63 -15.14
N ASN A 420 -3.07 -5.49 -14.59
CA ASN A 420 -2.35 -5.41 -13.32
C ASN A 420 -2.87 -4.24 -12.46
N GLY A 421 -2.99 -4.46 -11.16
CA GLY A 421 -3.22 -3.41 -10.20
C GLY A 421 -1.92 -2.77 -9.74
N TRP A 422 -1.87 -1.44 -9.76
CA TRP A 422 -0.73 -0.67 -9.26
C TRP A 422 -1.17 0.30 -8.16
N GLY A 423 -0.48 0.29 -7.02
CA GLY A 423 -0.72 1.20 -5.91
C GLY A 423 0.33 2.29 -5.84
N THR A 424 -0.08 3.54 -5.80
CA THR A 424 0.81 4.71 -5.66
C THR A 424 1.22 4.89 -4.20
N LEU A 425 2.06 3.98 -3.69
CA LEU A 425 2.39 3.85 -2.27
C LEU A 425 3.14 5.04 -1.67
N THR A 426 3.76 5.89 -2.49
CA THR A 426 4.45 7.11 -2.05
C THR A 426 3.56 8.35 -2.12
N GLY A 427 2.31 8.22 -2.56
CA GLY A 427 1.40 9.35 -2.76
C GLY A 427 1.75 10.28 -3.93
N GLU A 428 2.76 9.92 -4.76
CA GLU A 428 3.29 10.77 -5.83
C GLU A 428 3.42 10.03 -7.17
N ALA A 429 3.12 10.73 -8.26
CA ALA A 429 3.15 10.21 -9.63
C ALA A 429 4.56 9.76 -10.08
N SER A 430 5.62 10.31 -9.50
CA SER A 430 7.01 9.89 -9.75
C SER A 430 7.20 8.38 -9.57
N TYR A 431 6.57 7.79 -8.55
CA TYR A 431 6.61 6.35 -8.29
C TYR A 431 5.88 5.55 -9.37
N THR A 432 4.66 5.95 -9.69
CA THR A 432 3.82 5.25 -10.67
C THR A 432 4.34 5.42 -12.09
N LEU A 433 4.50 6.64 -12.54
CA LEU A 433 4.94 6.93 -13.92
C LEU A 433 6.41 6.56 -14.13
N GLY A 434 7.27 6.85 -13.15
CA GLY A 434 8.69 6.48 -13.21
C GLY A 434 8.92 4.97 -13.26
N GLY A 435 8.04 4.19 -12.63
CA GLY A 435 8.10 2.72 -12.66
C GLY A 435 7.49 2.10 -13.92
N LEU A 436 6.33 2.59 -14.35
CA LEU A 436 5.52 1.98 -15.39
C LEU A 436 5.66 2.64 -16.76
N ALA A 437 5.70 3.98 -16.84
CA ALA A 437 5.52 4.73 -18.09
C ALA A 437 6.81 5.33 -18.65
N HIS A 438 7.91 5.38 -17.91
CA HIS A 438 9.22 5.72 -18.47
C HIS A 438 9.73 4.57 -19.32
N SER A 439 10.39 4.84 -20.45
CA SER A 439 11.13 3.84 -21.21
C SER A 439 12.13 3.11 -20.30
N ASN A 440 12.28 1.80 -20.48
CA ASN A 440 13.15 1.02 -19.59
C ASN A 440 14.61 1.50 -19.71
N ASN A 441 15.09 2.18 -18.68
CA ASN A 441 16.45 2.74 -18.64
C ASN A 441 17.12 2.44 -17.29
N PRO A 442 17.96 1.38 -17.22
CA PRO A 442 18.68 1.00 -16.01
C PRO A 442 19.66 2.06 -15.49
N GLU A 443 20.22 2.93 -16.37
CA GLU A 443 21.19 3.96 -15.97
C GLU A 443 20.56 5.01 -15.06
N VAL A 444 19.33 5.44 -15.39
CA VAL A 444 18.56 6.39 -14.55
C VAL A 444 17.61 5.68 -13.59
N LYS A 445 17.61 4.33 -13.58
CA LYS A 445 16.78 3.48 -12.71
C LYS A 445 15.27 3.74 -12.85
N LEU A 446 14.80 4.04 -14.06
CA LEU A 446 13.41 4.26 -14.41
C LEU A 446 12.90 3.20 -15.40
N GLY A 447 11.59 3.03 -15.50
CA GLY A 447 10.95 2.08 -16.41
C GLY A 447 11.08 0.61 -16.02
N ALA A 448 11.54 0.28 -14.80
CA ALA A 448 11.79 -1.10 -14.39
C ALA A 448 10.56 -2.02 -14.42
N TYR A 449 9.35 -1.45 -14.42
CA TYR A 449 8.07 -2.16 -14.50
C TYR A 449 7.29 -1.87 -15.79
N ASN A 450 7.91 -1.18 -16.75
CA ASN A 450 7.36 -1.01 -18.10
C ASN A 450 7.44 -2.33 -18.86
N ARG A 451 6.42 -3.17 -18.71
CA ARG A 451 6.34 -4.52 -19.30
C ARG A 451 5.66 -4.55 -20.66
N ILE A 452 5.26 -3.40 -21.18
CA ILE A 452 4.66 -3.24 -22.50
C ILE A 452 5.58 -2.55 -23.49
N GLU A 453 6.80 -2.23 -23.07
CA GLU A 453 7.79 -1.49 -23.87
C GLU A 453 7.20 -0.18 -24.48
N TYR A 454 6.42 0.51 -23.66
CA TYR A 454 5.95 1.85 -24.02
C TYR A 454 7.11 2.83 -24.05
N GLU A 455 7.19 3.60 -25.14
CA GLU A 455 8.22 4.62 -25.35
C GLU A 455 7.58 5.94 -25.78
N ASN A 456 7.88 7.00 -25.03
CA ASN A 456 7.53 8.37 -25.38
C ASN A 456 8.60 9.32 -24.81
N SER A 457 9.43 9.86 -25.69
CA SER A 457 10.56 10.72 -25.30
C SER A 457 10.15 11.99 -24.54
N ASP A 458 8.93 12.51 -24.79
CA ASP A 458 8.41 13.65 -24.02
C ASP A 458 8.05 13.24 -22.59
N VAL A 459 7.43 12.06 -22.41
CA VAL A 459 7.14 11.51 -21.09
C VAL A 459 8.44 11.26 -20.33
N ASP A 460 9.42 10.61 -20.95
CA ASP A 460 10.74 10.34 -20.35
C ASP A 460 11.40 11.63 -19.88
N ARG A 461 11.43 12.65 -20.72
CA ARG A 461 11.99 13.96 -20.40
C ARG A 461 11.26 14.63 -19.22
N LEU A 462 9.94 14.60 -19.21
CA LEU A 462 9.13 15.16 -18.12
C LEU A 462 9.41 14.43 -16.79
N LEU A 463 9.46 13.10 -16.82
CA LEU A 463 9.72 12.30 -15.62
C LEU A 463 11.13 12.52 -15.06
N GLN A 464 12.14 12.60 -15.92
CA GLN A 464 13.52 12.89 -15.51
C GLN A 464 13.67 14.34 -15.00
N THR A 465 12.97 15.29 -15.61
CA THR A 465 12.95 16.69 -15.16
C THR A 465 12.27 16.80 -13.79
N GLY A 466 11.09 16.21 -13.63
CA GLY A 466 10.35 16.21 -12.37
C GLY A 466 11.14 15.60 -11.22
N ALA A 467 11.86 14.49 -11.48
CA ALA A 467 12.66 13.82 -10.45
C ALA A 467 13.79 14.69 -9.85
N ARG A 468 14.22 15.72 -10.58
CA ARG A 468 15.26 16.67 -10.16
C ARG A 468 14.71 18.02 -9.71
N MET A 469 13.42 18.27 -9.90
CA MET A 469 12.80 19.57 -9.66
C MET A 469 12.45 19.75 -8.19
N MET A 470 13.19 20.58 -7.48
CA MET A 470 13.04 20.82 -6.03
C MET A 470 11.78 21.66 -5.71
N ASP A 471 11.34 22.55 -6.60
CA ASP A 471 10.08 23.29 -6.44
C ASP A 471 8.89 22.33 -6.58
N ALA A 472 8.15 22.13 -5.50
CA ALA A 472 7.04 21.18 -5.46
C ALA A 472 5.87 21.54 -6.37
N THR A 473 5.61 22.85 -6.60
CA THR A 473 4.52 23.30 -7.46
C THR A 473 4.84 23.03 -8.92
N ALA A 474 6.03 23.40 -9.35
CA ALA A 474 6.50 23.13 -10.71
C ALA A 474 6.63 21.60 -10.95
N ARG A 475 7.13 20.86 -9.97
CA ARG A 475 7.22 19.39 -10.05
C ARG A 475 5.85 18.74 -10.20
N ARG A 476 4.85 19.18 -9.44
CA ARG A 476 3.46 18.71 -9.58
C ARG A 476 2.96 18.91 -11.00
N ALA A 477 3.07 20.14 -11.53
CA ALA A 477 2.61 20.47 -12.88
C ALA A 477 3.33 19.63 -13.96
N THR A 478 4.62 19.37 -13.79
CA THR A 478 5.41 18.51 -14.69
C THR A 478 4.90 17.06 -14.70
N TYR A 479 4.54 16.51 -13.53
CA TYR A 479 3.98 15.15 -13.46
C TYR A 479 2.53 15.09 -13.94
N GLU A 480 1.72 16.13 -13.72
CA GLU A 480 0.38 16.25 -14.30
C GLU A 480 0.44 16.20 -15.83
N GLU A 481 1.37 16.97 -16.46
CA GLU A 481 1.59 16.94 -17.91
C GLU A 481 2.05 15.55 -18.39
N ALA A 482 2.95 14.88 -17.65
CA ALA A 482 3.37 13.52 -17.99
C ALA A 482 2.20 12.53 -17.92
N MET A 483 1.36 12.62 -16.88
CA MET A 483 0.16 11.80 -16.73
C MET A 483 -0.82 12.02 -17.89
N GLU A 484 -1.09 13.27 -18.26
CA GLU A 484 -1.95 13.63 -19.40
C GLU A 484 -1.48 12.94 -20.68
N LYS A 485 -0.19 13.03 -21.00
CA LYS A 485 0.41 12.39 -22.21
C LYS A 485 0.28 10.88 -22.20
N VAL A 486 0.60 10.24 -21.08
CA VAL A 486 0.48 8.77 -20.95
C VAL A 486 -0.96 8.32 -21.17
N MET A 487 -1.93 9.06 -20.58
CA MET A 487 -3.35 8.72 -20.74
C MET A 487 -3.90 9.05 -22.14
N GLU A 488 -3.34 10.03 -22.85
CA GLU A 488 -3.66 10.30 -24.26
C GLU A 488 -3.19 9.17 -25.18
N ASP A 489 -2.03 8.60 -24.92
CA ASP A 489 -1.44 7.49 -25.72
C ASP A 489 -2.16 6.15 -25.53
N LYS A 490 -2.98 6.00 -24.49
CA LYS A 490 -3.79 4.78 -24.23
C LYS A 490 -3.01 3.46 -24.18
N ALA A 491 -1.71 3.50 -23.94
CA ALA A 491 -0.92 2.29 -23.73
C ALA A 491 -1.29 1.60 -22.39
N TYR A 492 -1.68 2.42 -21.41
CA TYR A 492 -2.29 2.04 -20.14
C TYR A 492 -3.74 2.50 -20.12
N ILE A 493 -4.67 1.59 -19.88
CA ILE A 493 -6.10 1.89 -19.78
C ILE A 493 -6.54 1.65 -18.35
N SER A 494 -6.79 2.73 -17.61
CA SER A 494 -7.27 2.66 -16.22
C SER A 494 -8.74 2.27 -16.20
N ILE A 495 -9.09 1.32 -15.33
CA ILE A 495 -10.41 0.69 -15.30
C ILE A 495 -11.17 1.10 -14.04
N VAL A 496 -10.61 0.77 -12.88
CA VAL A 496 -11.24 0.95 -11.59
C VAL A 496 -10.19 1.22 -10.49
N GLN A 497 -10.50 2.16 -9.62
CA GLN A 497 -9.88 2.30 -8.31
C GLN A 497 -10.56 1.31 -7.36
N LEU A 498 -9.79 0.44 -6.73
CA LEU A 498 -10.33 -0.51 -5.77
C LEU A 498 -10.77 0.18 -4.48
N GLN A 499 -11.70 -0.45 -3.79
CA GLN A 499 -12.06 -0.13 -2.41
C GLN A 499 -11.86 -1.36 -1.53
N THR A 500 -11.39 -1.13 -0.31
CA THR A 500 -11.17 -2.18 0.69
C THR A 500 -12.21 -2.05 1.80
N VAL A 501 -12.63 -3.19 2.35
CA VAL A 501 -13.63 -3.26 3.41
C VAL A 501 -13.01 -3.86 4.66
N TRP A 502 -13.29 -3.23 5.79
CA TRP A 502 -13.06 -3.74 7.14
C TRP A 502 -14.37 -4.14 7.78
N GLY A 503 -14.35 -5.22 8.55
CA GLY A 503 -15.45 -5.64 9.41
C GLY A 503 -15.04 -5.56 10.87
N ALA A 504 -15.91 -5.09 11.76
CA ALA A 504 -15.66 -5.00 13.19
C ALA A 504 -16.88 -5.39 13.99
N LYS A 505 -16.71 -5.82 15.25
CA LYS A 505 -17.83 -6.00 16.18
C LYS A 505 -18.62 -4.70 16.33
N ALA A 506 -19.94 -4.77 16.21
CA ALA A 506 -20.81 -3.60 16.21
C ALA A 506 -20.63 -2.75 17.48
N GLY A 507 -20.50 -1.44 17.29
CA GLY A 507 -20.37 -0.45 18.35
C GLY A 507 -19.10 -0.60 19.21
N MET A 508 -18.08 -1.35 18.75
CA MET A 508 -16.85 -1.55 19.51
C MET A 508 -15.79 -0.50 19.24
N LEU A 509 -15.62 -0.10 17.98
CA LEU A 509 -14.55 0.81 17.57
C LEU A 509 -14.97 1.76 16.44
N GLN A 510 -14.23 2.85 16.32
CA GLN A 510 -14.32 3.80 15.22
C GLN A 510 -12.93 4.00 14.62
N PHE A 511 -12.84 4.00 13.29
CA PHE A 511 -11.61 4.34 12.58
C PHE A 511 -11.92 4.89 11.19
N THR A 512 -10.96 5.63 10.64
CA THR A 512 -11.01 6.12 9.26
C THR A 512 -10.09 5.25 8.42
N PRO A 513 -10.61 4.59 7.38
CA PRO A 513 -9.79 3.85 6.43
C PRO A 513 -8.71 4.72 5.80
N ARG A 514 -7.54 4.12 5.59
CA ARG A 514 -6.38 4.73 4.95
C ARG A 514 -6.28 4.24 3.50
N PHE A 515 -5.77 5.09 2.62
CA PHE A 515 -5.55 4.72 1.21
C PHE A 515 -4.52 3.60 1.02
N ASP A 516 -3.52 3.49 1.92
CA ASP A 516 -2.53 2.40 1.91
C ASP A 516 -3.09 1.06 2.46
N GLU A 517 -4.36 1.04 2.88
CA GLU A 517 -5.07 -0.09 3.46
C GLU A 517 -4.51 -0.56 4.82
N ASP A 518 -3.55 0.15 5.39
CA ASP A 518 -2.96 -0.19 6.68
C ASP A 518 -4.01 -0.16 7.80
N THR A 519 -4.00 -1.23 8.58
CA THR A 519 -4.92 -1.47 9.70
C THR A 519 -4.17 -1.24 11.02
N LEU A 520 -4.15 0.03 11.46
CA LEU A 520 -3.33 0.48 12.58
C LEU A 520 -4.14 0.70 13.86
N ALA A 521 -3.86 -0.09 14.90
CA ALA A 521 -4.59 -0.10 16.17
C ALA A 521 -4.61 1.29 16.87
N PHE A 522 -3.55 2.09 16.73
CA PHE A 522 -3.47 3.43 17.34
C PHE A 522 -4.56 4.39 16.82
N PHE A 523 -4.95 4.25 15.53
CA PHE A 523 -5.99 5.06 14.92
C PHE A 523 -7.40 4.49 15.08
N MET A 524 -7.53 3.32 15.69
CA MET A 524 -8.81 2.72 16.04
C MET A 524 -9.22 3.17 17.44
N LYS A 525 -10.22 4.04 17.51
CA LYS A 525 -10.72 4.56 18.78
C LYS A 525 -11.80 3.65 19.35
N SER A 526 -11.77 3.44 20.67
CA SER A 526 -12.84 2.72 21.36
C SER A 526 -14.14 3.55 21.27
N ALA A 527 -15.23 2.91 20.91
CA ALA A 527 -16.55 3.54 20.87
C ALA A 527 -17.25 3.57 22.24
N ARG A 528 -16.59 3.05 23.29
CA ARG A 528 -17.12 2.92 24.68
C ARG A 528 -16.63 4.05 25.57
#